data_b5752a3e3914898c0b5a16b88d51e9a0
#
_entry.id   b5752a3e3914898c0b5a16b88d51e9a0
#
_cell.length_a   1.000
_cell.length_b   1.000
_cell.length_c   1.000
_cell.angle_alpha   90.00
_cell.angle_beta   90.00
_cell.angle_gamma   90.00
#
_symmetry.space_group_name_H-M   'P 1'
#
loop_
_entity.id
_entity.type
_entity.pdbx_description
1 polymer ?
#
loop_
_entity_poly.entity_id
_entity_poly.type
_entity_poly.pdbx_seq_one_letter_code
_entity_poly.pdbx_strand_id
1 'polypeptide(L)'
;MLKERRKRKILDLIEQEDQVHIPELARMFEVSEMTIRRDLEELDHIGVIKRIHGGALSVNQLGKKNEPPIVERSHEQADEKRLIAKTIAGMVHDGEKIFLGSGTTTLAIAEELKQHENLTVLTNAITIVNALIPAKQITLIVLGGFLRRAEMSMIGHFTQAALEDLQVDKVIIGIRGIDLEHGLTSDNLQELLTDQAILKISQNIIVAADHTKFGHIAAIRTAPITTATQIVTDHQAPIDMIQEIKALGVEVVTTNRQ
;
A
#
# COMPACT_ATOMS: atom_id res chain seq x y z
N MET A 1 31.26 -24.25 -12.22
CA MET A 1 30.32 -23.33 -12.94
C MET A 1 30.86 -21.89 -12.83
N LEU A 2 30.75 -21.06 -13.89
CA LEU A 2 31.16 -19.66 -13.84
C LEU A 2 30.30 -18.86 -12.85
N LYS A 3 30.92 -17.92 -12.12
CA LYS A 3 30.29 -17.13 -11.02
C LYS A 3 28.99 -16.46 -11.48
N GLU A 4 28.98 -15.73 -12.59
CA GLU A 4 27.82 -15.01 -13.08
C GLU A 4 26.65 -15.95 -13.47
N ARG A 5 26.96 -17.09 -14.06
CA ARG A 5 25.94 -18.09 -14.39
C ARG A 5 25.33 -18.73 -13.13
N ARG A 6 26.12 -18.87 -12.07
CA ARG A 6 25.64 -19.38 -10.77
C ARG A 6 24.71 -18.38 -10.10
N LYS A 7 25.10 -17.09 -10.05
CA LYS A 7 24.25 -16.02 -9.49
C LYS A 7 22.89 -15.94 -10.21
N ARG A 8 22.90 -16.04 -11.55
CA ARG A 8 21.65 -16.03 -12.33
C ARG A 8 20.75 -17.19 -11.95
N LYS A 9 21.31 -18.39 -11.84
CA LYS A 9 20.53 -19.58 -11.40
C LYS A 9 20.05 -19.48 -9.95
N ILE A 10 20.82 -18.82 -9.06
CA ILE A 10 20.38 -18.53 -7.69
C ILE A 10 19.16 -17.61 -7.73
N LEU A 11 19.17 -16.57 -8.57
CA LEU A 11 18.01 -15.67 -8.74
C LEU A 11 16.80 -16.41 -9.29
N ASP A 12 16.98 -17.26 -10.34
CA ASP A 12 15.90 -18.05 -10.91
C ASP A 12 15.25 -18.98 -9.86
N LEU A 13 16.07 -19.59 -9.00
CA LEU A 13 15.60 -20.45 -7.89
C LEU A 13 14.85 -19.64 -6.82
N ILE A 14 15.38 -18.47 -6.45
CA ILE A 14 14.72 -17.58 -5.48
C ILE A 14 13.38 -17.07 -6.03
N GLU A 15 13.25 -16.85 -7.34
CA GLU A 15 11.98 -16.48 -7.97
C GLU A 15 10.95 -17.61 -7.98
N GLN A 16 11.42 -18.87 -8.06
CA GLN A 16 10.54 -20.05 -8.10
C GLN A 16 10.13 -20.55 -6.72
N GLU A 17 11.07 -20.58 -5.77
CA GLU A 17 10.88 -21.22 -4.46
C GLU A 17 10.74 -20.20 -3.31
N ASP A 18 10.79 -18.87 -3.67
CA ASP A 18 10.65 -17.75 -2.75
C ASP A 18 11.78 -17.62 -1.70
N GLN A 19 12.42 -18.73 -1.32
CA GLN A 19 13.53 -18.81 -0.37
C GLN A 19 14.52 -19.87 -0.80
N VAL A 20 15.82 -19.63 -0.55
CA VAL A 20 16.89 -20.62 -0.78
C VAL A 20 17.78 -20.76 0.45
N HIS A 21 18.29 -21.97 0.65
CA HIS A 21 19.20 -22.29 1.76
C HIS A 21 20.62 -22.53 1.28
N ILE A 22 21.59 -21.95 2.01
CA ILE A 22 23.04 -22.04 1.68
C ILE A 22 23.50 -23.49 1.49
N PRO A 23 23.18 -24.45 2.40
CA PRO A 23 23.64 -25.83 2.24
C PRO A 23 23.06 -26.52 0.99
N GLU A 24 21.86 -26.18 0.59
CA GLU A 24 21.19 -26.74 -0.61
C GLU A 24 21.83 -26.19 -1.89
N LEU A 25 22.04 -24.88 -1.94
CA LEU A 25 22.73 -24.25 -3.06
C LEU A 25 24.18 -24.75 -3.21
N ALA A 26 24.88 -24.94 -2.08
CA ALA A 26 26.24 -25.46 -2.08
C ALA A 26 26.32 -26.87 -2.68
N ARG A 27 25.36 -27.74 -2.32
CA ARG A 27 25.21 -29.11 -2.90
C ARG A 27 24.83 -29.05 -4.37
N MET A 28 23.81 -28.25 -4.72
CA MET A 28 23.29 -28.14 -6.10
C MET A 28 24.33 -27.63 -7.09
N PHE A 29 25.17 -26.69 -6.67
CA PHE A 29 26.17 -26.06 -7.52
C PHE A 29 27.57 -26.67 -7.37
N GLU A 30 27.74 -27.67 -6.50
CA GLU A 30 29.01 -28.34 -6.20
C GLU A 30 30.13 -27.35 -5.82
N VAL A 31 29.81 -26.42 -4.91
CA VAL A 31 30.74 -25.40 -4.39
C VAL A 31 30.68 -25.35 -2.86
N SER A 32 31.67 -24.69 -2.23
CA SER A 32 31.62 -24.49 -0.78
C SER A 32 30.50 -23.53 -0.36
N GLU A 33 29.98 -23.71 0.85
CA GLU A 33 29.01 -22.75 1.45
C GLU A 33 29.56 -21.33 1.49
N MET A 34 30.88 -21.17 1.68
CA MET A 34 31.56 -19.88 1.67
C MET A 34 31.41 -19.19 0.29
N THR A 35 31.46 -19.97 -0.79
CA THR A 35 31.29 -19.46 -2.14
C THR A 35 29.83 -18.95 -2.31
N ILE A 36 28.85 -19.71 -1.85
CA ILE A 36 27.45 -19.31 -1.87
C ILE A 36 27.21 -18.06 -1.01
N ARG A 37 27.81 -17.98 0.19
CA ARG A 37 27.70 -16.79 1.04
C ARG A 37 28.18 -15.53 0.34
N ARG A 38 29.30 -15.59 -0.37
CA ARG A 38 29.82 -14.46 -1.16
C ARG A 38 28.90 -14.08 -2.32
N ASP A 39 28.37 -15.08 -3.03
CA ASP A 39 27.44 -14.82 -4.12
C ASP A 39 26.16 -14.14 -3.61
N LEU A 40 25.60 -14.60 -2.48
CA LEU A 40 24.44 -14.00 -1.84
C LEU A 40 24.75 -12.61 -1.27
N GLU A 41 25.98 -12.37 -0.74
CA GLU A 41 26.41 -11.04 -0.31
C GLU A 41 26.41 -10.03 -1.44
N GLU A 42 26.95 -10.40 -2.60
CA GLU A 42 26.97 -9.53 -3.76
C GLU A 42 25.56 -9.26 -4.30
N LEU A 43 24.68 -10.26 -4.29
CA LEU A 43 23.28 -10.10 -4.72
C LEU A 43 22.44 -9.24 -3.72
N ASP A 44 22.69 -9.38 -2.41
CA ASP A 44 22.07 -8.53 -1.37
C ASP A 44 22.54 -7.07 -1.48
N HIS A 45 23.85 -6.88 -1.75
CA HIS A 45 24.44 -5.54 -1.90
C HIS A 45 23.86 -4.74 -3.08
N ILE A 46 23.52 -5.42 -4.18
CA ILE A 46 22.83 -4.80 -5.33
C ILE A 46 21.31 -4.78 -5.17
N GLY A 47 20.77 -5.24 -4.04
CA GLY A 47 19.36 -5.10 -3.66
C GLY A 47 18.38 -6.04 -4.38
N VAL A 48 18.86 -7.10 -5.06
CA VAL A 48 17.99 -8.04 -5.78
C VAL A 48 17.49 -9.22 -4.94
N ILE A 49 18.12 -9.45 -3.79
CA ILE A 49 17.70 -10.42 -2.77
C ILE A 49 17.88 -9.83 -1.38
N LYS A 50 17.29 -10.49 -0.36
CA LYS A 50 17.56 -10.20 1.05
C LYS A 50 18.17 -11.42 1.74
N ARG A 51 19.36 -11.25 2.33
CA ARG A 51 19.96 -12.31 3.14
C ARG A 51 19.22 -12.52 4.45
N ILE A 52 19.06 -13.79 4.81
CA ILE A 52 18.56 -14.23 6.12
C ILE A 52 19.57 -15.20 6.75
N HIS A 53 19.33 -15.58 8.04
CA HIS A 53 20.18 -16.58 8.70
C HIS A 53 20.05 -17.92 7.99
N GLY A 54 21.14 -18.33 7.31
CA GLY A 54 21.20 -19.62 6.59
C GLY A 54 20.79 -19.61 5.12
N GLY A 55 20.42 -18.46 4.53
CA GLY A 55 19.97 -18.40 3.13
C GLY A 55 19.71 -17.01 2.59
N ALA A 56 18.80 -16.93 1.62
CA ALA A 56 18.29 -15.68 1.07
C ALA A 56 16.82 -15.81 0.64
N LEU A 57 16.12 -14.69 0.67
CA LEU A 57 14.75 -14.49 0.19
C LEU A 57 14.75 -13.62 -1.06
N SER A 58 13.77 -13.80 -1.92
CA SER A 58 13.46 -12.80 -2.95
C SER A 58 13.15 -11.46 -2.30
N VAL A 59 13.66 -10.36 -2.86
CA VAL A 59 13.24 -9.00 -2.47
C VAL A 59 11.74 -8.82 -2.70
N ASN A 60 11.18 -9.55 -3.68
CA ASN A 60 9.74 -9.66 -3.89
C ASN A 60 9.01 -10.34 -2.71
N GLN A 61 9.73 -11.05 -1.82
CA GLN A 61 9.18 -11.70 -0.61
C GLN A 61 9.22 -10.79 0.63
N LEU A 62 10.02 -9.73 0.66
CA LEU A 62 9.98 -8.78 1.78
C LEU A 62 8.61 -8.06 1.88
N GLY A 63 7.82 -8.11 0.79
CA GLY A 63 6.42 -7.70 0.80
C GLY A 63 5.42 -8.87 0.76
N LYS A 64 5.88 -10.14 0.62
CA LYS A 64 4.98 -11.30 0.52
C LYS A 64 4.73 -12.04 1.85
N LYS A 65 5.31 -11.60 2.96
CA LYS A 65 4.88 -12.14 4.25
C LYS A 65 3.42 -11.75 4.48
N ASN A 66 2.54 -12.58 3.88
CA ASN A 66 1.13 -12.70 4.26
C ASN A 66 0.28 -11.43 4.15
N GLU A 67 0.39 -10.66 3.06
CA GLU A 67 -0.71 -9.79 2.74
C GLU A 67 -1.80 -10.63 2.06
N PRO A 68 -2.90 -10.97 2.77
CA PRO A 68 -4.00 -11.68 2.14
C PRO A 68 -4.51 -10.85 0.95
N PRO A 69 -4.91 -11.48 -0.16
CA PRO A 69 -5.50 -10.78 -1.28
C PRO A 69 -6.61 -9.83 -0.83
N ILE A 70 -6.76 -8.69 -1.50
CA ILE A 70 -7.76 -7.69 -1.14
C ILE A 70 -9.17 -8.28 -0.96
N VAL A 71 -9.49 -9.33 -1.72
CA VAL A 71 -10.78 -10.03 -1.65
C VAL A 71 -10.99 -10.70 -0.28
N GLU A 72 -9.96 -11.32 0.30
CA GLU A 72 -10.04 -11.96 1.61
C GLU A 72 -10.20 -10.93 2.73
N ARG A 73 -9.50 -9.78 2.61
CA ARG A 73 -9.54 -8.69 3.59
C ARG A 73 -10.82 -7.84 3.53
N SER A 74 -11.63 -7.98 2.50
CA SER A 74 -12.87 -7.20 2.35
C SER A 74 -13.88 -7.47 3.47
N HIS A 75 -13.83 -8.66 4.07
CA HIS A 75 -14.73 -9.06 5.16
C HIS A 75 -14.22 -8.66 6.55
N GLU A 76 -12.93 -8.33 6.68
CA GLU A 76 -12.36 -7.88 7.95
C GLU A 76 -12.86 -6.46 8.28
N GLN A 77 -13.35 -6.24 9.50
CA GLN A 77 -13.83 -4.94 9.98
C GLN A 77 -14.83 -4.27 9.01
N ALA A 78 -15.76 -5.06 8.43
CA ALA A 78 -16.64 -4.61 7.37
C ALA A 78 -17.58 -3.47 7.82
N ASP A 79 -18.09 -3.54 9.05
CA ASP A 79 -18.99 -2.52 9.61
C ASP A 79 -18.23 -1.22 9.88
N GLU A 80 -17.01 -1.30 10.45
CA GLU A 80 -16.15 -0.16 10.69
C GLU A 80 -15.79 0.55 9.38
N LYS A 81 -15.36 -0.21 8.37
CA LYS A 81 -15.04 0.32 7.04
C LYS A 81 -16.25 1.02 6.40
N ARG A 82 -17.45 0.47 6.58
CA ARG A 82 -18.68 1.07 6.06
C ARG A 82 -18.99 2.41 6.74
N LEU A 83 -18.83 2.51 8.06
CA LEU A 83 -19.03 3.76 8.80
C LEU A 83 -18.00 4.83 8.37
N ILE A 84 -16.72 4.43 8.25
CA ILE A 84 -15.63 5.27 7.75
C ILE A 84 -15.99 5.76 6.34
N ALA A 85 -16.44 4.86 5.46
CA ALA A 85 -16.78 5.16 4.09
C ALA A 85 -17.91 6.20 3.99
N LYS A 86 -19.00 6.04 4.73
CA LYS A 86 -20.09 7.01 4.79
C LYS A 86 -19.62 8.39 5.27
N THR A 87 -18.78 8.40 6.29
CA THR A 87 -18.24 9.65 6.83
C THR A 87 -17.39 10.37 5.81
N ILE A 88 -16.47 9.66 5.12
CA ILE A 88 -15.61 10.24 4.08
C ILE A 88 -16.43 10.66 2.85
N ALA A 89 -17.41 9.87 2.42
CA ALA A 89 -18.28 10.26 1.32
C ALA A 89 -19.03 11.57 1.62
N GLY A 90 -19.48 11.77 2.86
CA GLY A 90 -20.08 13.03 3.29
C GLY A 90 -19.14 14.25 3.33
N MET A 91 -17.82 14.03 3.25
CA MET A 91 -16.79 15.08 3.17
C MET A 91 -16.40 15.43 1.72
N VAL A 92 -16.85 14.64 0.76
CA VAL A 92 -16.65 14.88 -0.66
C VAL A 92 -17.82 15.70 -1.19
N HIS A 93 -17.55 16.68 -2.03
CA HIS A 93 -18.58 17.53 -2.63
C HIS A 93 -18.71 17.30 -4.12
N ASP A 94 -19.90 17.52 -4.64
CA ASP A 94 -20.15 17.45 -6.09
C ASP A 94 -19.25 18.45 -6.82
N GLY A 95 -18.70 18.03 -7.95
CA GLY A 95 -17.78 18.81 -8.76
C GLY A 95 -16.30 18.70 -8.37
N GLU A 96 -15.99 18.07 -7.23
CA GLU A 96 -14.59 17.87 -6.82
C GLU A 96 -13.86 16.86 -7.72
N LYS A 97 -12.54 16.99 -7.71
CA LYS A 97 -11.60 16.02 -8.28
C LYS A 97 -10.89 15.33 -7.12
N ILE A 98 -11.07 14.04 -6.97
CA ILE A 98 -10.44 13.28 -5.89
C ILE A 98 -9.55 12.17 -6.45
N PHE A 99 -8.49 11.85 -5.72
CA PHE A 99 -7.78 10.59 -5.91
C PHE A 99 -8.27 9.59 -4.86
N LEU A 100 -8.67 8.41 -5.31
CA LEU A 100 -9.07 7.30 -4.45
C LEU A 100 -8.11 6.12 -4.63
N GLY A 101 -7.32 5.83 -3.59
CA GLY A 101 -6.29 4.79 -3.60
C GLY A 101 -6.85 3.38 -3.50
N SER A 102 -5.95 2.38 -3.61
CA SER A 102 -6.32 0.97 -3.43
C SER A 102 -6.61 0.63 -1.95
N GLY A 103 -7.37 -0.43 -1.73
CA GLY A 103 -7.66 -0.95 -0.41
C GLY A 103 -9.14 -1.30 -0.21
N THR A 104 -9.43 -2.07 0.83
CA THR A 104 -10.81 -2.49 1.15
C THR A 104 -11.65 -1.35 1.72
N THR A 105 -11.04 -0.46 2.50
CA THR A 105 -11.74 0.72 3.04
C THR A 105 -12.04 1.73 1.93
N THR A 106 -11.11 1.96 1.02
CA THR A 106 -11.31 2.84 -0.14
C THR A 106 -12.32 2.26 -1.13
N LEU A 107 -12.38 0.93 -1.26
CA LEU A 107 -13.44 0.27 -2.02
C LEU A 107 -14.83 0.55 -1.40
N ALA A 108 -14.97 0.47 -0.08
CA ALA A 108 -16.21 0.83 0.60
C ALA A 108 -16.57 2.32 0.37
N ILE A 109 -15.56 3.22 0.35
CA ILE A 109 -15.78 4.63 0.02
C ILE A 109 -16.29 4.78 -1.42
N ALA A 110 -15.72 4.06 -2.39
CA ALA A 110 -16.18 4.10 -3.78
C ALA A 110 -17.66 3.71 -3.91
N GLU A 111 -18.13 2.73 -3.14
CA GLU A 111 -19.53 2.33 -3.12
C GLU A 111 -20.46 3.46 -2.64
N GLU A 112 -20.08 4.20 -1.60
CA GLU A 112 -20.86 5.33 -1.06
C GLU A 112 -20.80 6.56 -2.00
N LEU A 113 -19.71 6.76 -2.76
CA LEU A 113 -19.54 7.87 -3.70
C LEU A 113 -20.45 7.78 -4.94
N LYS A 114 -21.07 6.65 -5.23
CA LYS A 114 -21.97 6.47 -6.37
C LYS A 114 -23.17 7.43 -6.38
N GLN A 115 -23.47 8.07 -5.27
CA GLN A 115 -24.58 9.01 -5.13
C GLN A 115 -24.19 10.44 -5.53
N HIS A 116 -22.91 10.73 -5.73
CA HIS A 116 -22.42 12.06 -6.08
C HIS A 116 -22.62 12.40 -7.55
N GLU A 117 -22.82 13.70 -7.83
CA GLU A 117 -22.99 14.24 -9.16
C GLU A 117 -21.74 15.03 -9.59
N ASN A 118 -21.36 14.93 -10.86
CA ASN A 118 -20.22 15.65 -11.44
C ASN A 118 -18.86 15.43 -10.74
N LEU A 119 -18.70 14.36 -9.95
CA LEU A 119 -17.45 14.01 -9.30
C LEU A 119 -16.44 13.48 -10.32
N THR A 120 -15.18 13.88 -10.20
CA THR A 120 -14.07 13.26 -10.94
C THR A 120 -13.25 12.41 -10.00
N VAL A 121 -13.16 11.11 -10.25
CA VAL A 121 -12.36 10.17 -9.47
C VAL A 121 -11.16 9.69 -10.27
N LEU A 122 -9.97 9.98 -9.76
CA LEU A 122 -8.71 9.41 -10.22
C LEU A 122 -8.39 8.19 -9.36
N THR A 123 -7.98 7.10 -9.97
CA THR A 123 -7.56 5.91 -9.23
C THR A 123 -6.53 5.08 -10.00
N ASN A 124 -5.68 4.39 -9.25
CA ASN A 124 -4.81 3.34 -9.76
C ASN A 124 -5.31 1.92 -9.42
N ALA A 125 -6.52 1.79 -8.84
CA ALA A 125 -7.05 0.53 -8.32
C ALA A 125 -8.15 -0.05 -9.22
N ILE A 126 -7.96 -1.28 -9.72
CA ILE A 126 -8.96 -1.98 -10.56
C ILE A 126 -10.26 -2.21 -9.79
N THR A 127 -10.20 -2.45 -8.49
CA THR A 127 -11.38 -2.63 -7.64
C THR A 127 -12.26 -1.39 -7.60
N ILE A 128 -11.65 -0.20 -7.50
CA ILE A 128 -12.35 1.09 -7.53
C ILE A 128 -12.96 1.34 -8.92
N VAL A 129 -12.20 1.05 -9.99
CA VAL A 129 -12.71 1.13 -11.37
C VAL A 129 -13.96 0.29 -11.52
N ASN A 130 -13.91 -0.99 -11.14
CA ASN A 130 -15.06 -1.90 -11.24
C ASN A 130 -16.27 -1.42 -10.43
N ALA A 131 -16.03 -0.86 -9.25
CA ALA A 131 -17.10 -0.32 -8.41
C ALA A 131 -17.78 0.90 -9.08
N LEU A 132 -17.01 1.80 -9.71
CA LEU A 132 -17.53 3.06 -10.23
C LEU A 132 -17.95 3.03 -11.70
N ILE A 133 -17.62 2.01 -12.49
CA ILE A 133 -18.08 1.87 -13.89
C ILE A 133 -19.61 2.06 -14.04
N PRO A 134 -20.48 1.55 -13.13
CA PRO A 134 -21.91 1.74 -13.26
C PRO A 134 -22.39 3.18 -13.02
N ALA A 135 -21.61 4.00 -12.29
CA ALA A 135 -21.95 5.38 -11.90
C ALA A 135 -21.60 6.36 -13.03
N LYS A 136 -22.44 6.45 -14.05
CA LYS A 136 -22.21 7.23 -15.28
C LYS A 136 -22.06 8.74 -15.06
N GLN A 137 -22.54 9.26 -13.95
CA GLN A 137 -22.44 10.67 -13.54
C GLN A 137 -21.05 11.01 -12.98
N ILE A 138 -20.22 10.00 -12.70
CA ILE A 138 -18.85 10.17 -12.22
C ILE A 138 -17.88 10.08 -13.40
N THR A 139 -17.02 11.07 -13.54
CA THR A 139 -15.88 10.99 -14.47
C THR A 139 -14.78 10.15 -13.84
N LEU A 140 -14.41 9.04 -14.49
CA LEU A 140 -13.41 8.13 -13.98
C LEU A 140 -12.11 8.23 -14.79
N ILE A 141 -11.00 8.57 -14.12
CA ILE A 141 -9.65 8.60 -14.69
C ILE A 141 -8.85 7.47 -14.08
N VAL A 142 -8.39 6.55 -14.93
CA VAL A 142 -7.68 5.34 -14.51
C VAL A 142 -6.20 5.49 -14.82
N LEU A 143 -5.36 5.44 -13.79
CA LEU A 143 -3.91 5.47 -13.95
C LEU A 143 -3.42 4.06 -14.29
N GLY A 144 -2.72 3.93 -15.40
CA GLY A 144 -2.10 2.68 -15.83
C GLY A 144 -0.77 2.42 -15.12
N GLY A 145 -0.22 1.22 -15.29
CA GLY A 145 1.06 0.85 -14.70
C GLY A 145 1.28 -0.66 -14.67
N PHE A 146 2.18 -1.13 -13.82
CA PHE A 146 2.36 -2.55 -13.53
C PHE A 146 1.31 -3.02 -12.51
N LEU A 147 0.60 -4.09 -12.82
CA LEU A 147 -0.42 -4.65 -11.93
C LEU A 147 0.21 -5.36 -10.74
N ARG A 148 -0.02 -4.85 -9.54
CA ARG A 148 0.18 -5.54 -8.28
C ARG A 148 -1.08 -6.35 -7.94
N ARG A 149 -0.99 -7.66 -8.07
CA ARG A 149 -2.15 -8.56 -7.97
C ARG A 149 -2.78 -8.62 -6.58
N ALA A 150 -1.98 -8.53 -5.51
CA ALA A 150 -2.49 -8.62 -4.14
C ALA A 150 -3.45 -7.48 -3.79
N GLU A 151 -3.17 -6.24 -4.25
CA GLU A 151 -4.01 -5.05 -4.05
C GLU A 151 -4.87 -4.71 -5.26
N MET A 152 -4.70 -5.42 -6.40
CA MET A 152 -5.34 -5.06 -7.67
C MET A 152 -5.10 -3.59 -8.04
N SER A 153 -3.87 -3.10 -7.80
CA SER A 153 -3.44 -1.72 -8.03
C SER A 153 -2.36 -1.63 -9.11
N MET A 154 -2.36 -0.52 -9.83
CA MET A 154 -1.31 -0.17 -10.79
C MET A 154 -0.22 0.61 -10.09
N ILE A 155 1.05 0.22 -10.30
CA ILE A 155 2.22 0.82 -9.66
C ILE A 155 3.36 1.04 -10.67
N GLY A 156 4.42 1.71 -10.22
CA GLY A 156 5.68 1.87 -10.96
C GLY A 156 5.71 3.11 -11.84
N HIS A 157 6.74 3.18 -12.68
CA HIS A 157 7.10 4.39 -13.41
C HIS A 157 5.96 5.00 -14.24
N PHE A 158 5.16 4.20 -14.92
CA PHE A 158 4.04 4.72 -15.73
C PHE A 158 2.98 5.41 -14.86
N THR A 159 2.66 4.83 -13.70
CA THR A 159 1.73 5.43 -12.74
C THR A 159 2.32 6.71 -12.17
N GLN A 160 3.61 6.70 -11.79
CA GLN A 160 4.30 7.87 -11.22
C GLN A 160 4.36 9.02 -12.24
N ALA A 161 4.76 8.74 -13.49
CA ALA A 161 4.83 9.75 -14.54
C ALA A 161 3.45 10.39 -14.81
N ALA A 162 2.38 9.58 -14.79
CA ALA A 162 1.02 10.12 -14.96
C ALA A 162 0.58 11.03 -13.80
N LEU A 163 1.14 10.83 -12.59
CA LEU A 163 0.81 11.66 -11.43
C LEU A 163 1.55 13.01 -11.41
N GLU A 164 2.67 13.16 -12.11
CA GLU A 164 3.51 14.38 -12.08
C GLU A 164 2.75 15.65 -12.50
N ASP A 165 1.86 15.54 -13.48
CA ASP A 165 1.08 16.65 -14.04
C ASP A 165 -0.34 16.75 -13.48
N LEU A 166 -0.67 15.96 -12.44
CA LEU A 166 -2.01 15.92 -11.87
C LEU A 166 -2.09 16.66 -10.54
N GLN A 167 -3.20 17.36 -10.34
CA GLN A 167 -3.59 17.97 -9.07
C GLN A 167 -5.06 17.64 -8.80
N VAL A 168 -5.38 17.29 -7.56
CA VAL A 168 -6.73 16.97 -7.12
C VAL A 168 -7.09 17.75 -5.86
N ASP A 169 -8.37 17.91 -5.59
CA ASP A 169 -8.86 18.60 -4.38
C ASP A 169 -8.58 17.77 -3.11
N LYS A 170 -8.70 16.45 -3.20
CA LYS A 170 -8.45 15.52 -2.09
C LYS A 170 -7.75 14.26 -2.56
N VAL A 171 -6.82 13.76 -1.76
CA VAL A 171 -6.29 12.39 -1.84
C VAL A 171 -6.89 11.59 -0.70
N ILE A 172 -7.53 10.46 -1.02
CA ILE A 172 -8.13 9.56 -0.04
C ILE A 172 -7.43 8.21 -0.18
N ILE A 173 -6.75 7.76 0.87
CA ILE A 173 -5.99 6.51 0.87
C ILE A 173 -6.30 5.66 2.10
N GLY A 174 -6.16 4.35 1.95
CA GLY A 174 -6.00 3.43 3.07
C GLY A 174 -4.54 3.34 3.49
N ILE A 175 -4.28 2.78 4.67
CA ILE A 175 -2.93 2.54 5.19
C ILE A 175 -2.85 1.21 5.94
N ARG A 176 -1.66 0.62 6.02
CA ARG A 176 -1.44 -0.62 6.77
C ARG A 176 -1.20 -0.39 8.25
N GLY A 177 -0.48 0.66 8.59
CA GLY A 177 -0.21 1.00 9.97
C GLY A 177 -0.04 2.49 10.19
N ILE A 178 -0.44 2.93 11.38
CA ILE A 178 -0.33 4.28 11.89
C ILE A 178 0.40 4.20 13.23
N ASP A 179 1.56 4.82 13.30
CA ASP A 179 2.40 4.87 14.50
C ASP A 179 2.94 6.28 14.72
N LEU A 180 3.07 6.70 15.97
CA LEU A 180 3.47 8.08 16.30
C LEU A 180 4.93 8.38 15.92
N GLU A 181 5.81 7.40 16.04
CA GLU A 181 7.23 7.52 15.72
C GLU A 181 7.50 7.21 14.24
N HIS A 182 6.90 6.10 13.75
CA HIS A 182 7.14 5.60 12.39
C HIS A 182 6.23 6.26 11.35
N GLY A 183 5.15 6.93 11.77
CA GLY A 183 4.20 7.60 10.87
C GLY A 183 3.26 6.64 10.16
N LEU A 184 2.98 6.91 8.90
CA LEU A 184 2.18 6.08 8.01
C LEU A 184 3.06 4.99 7.41
N THR A 185 2.69 3.72 7.58
CA THR A 185 3.50 2.57 7.17
C THR A 185 2.76 1.61 6.25
N SER A 186 3.49 0.94 5.35
CA SER A 186 3.01 -0.01 4.36
C SER A 186 3.87 -1.27 4.35
N ASP A 187 3.37 -2.37 3.76
CA ASP A 187 4.11 -3.64 3.71
C ASP A 187 4.91 -3.85 2.42
N ASN A 188 4.66 -3.04 1.39
CA ASN A 188 5.21 -3.31 0.06
C ASN A 188 6.13 -2.20 -0.46
N LEU A 189 7.43 -2.54 -0.60
CA LEU A 189 8.44 -1.62 -1.11
C LEU A 189 8.18 -1.18 -2.56
N GLN A 190 7.55 -2.01 -3.38
CA GLN A 190 7.28 -1.67 -4.79
C GLN A 190 6.22 -0.57 -4.92
N GLU A 191 5.34 -0.41 -3.91
CA GLU A 191 4.33 0.66 -3.88
C GLU A 191 4.89 1.98 -3.40
N LEU A 192 5.96 1.98 -2.59
CA LEU A 192 6.46 3.15 -1.87
C LEU A 192 6.57 4.40 -2.73
N LEU A 193 7.23 4.30 -3.88
CA LEU A 193 7.43 5.45 -4.77
C LEU A 193 6.13 5.92 -5.42
N THR A 194 5.20 5.01 -5.70
CA THR A 194 3.88 5.34 -6.22
C THR A 194 3.03 6.01 -5.16
N ASP A 195 3.02 5.48 -3.92
CA ASP A 195 2.31 6.08 -2.80
C ASP A 195 2.82 7.49 -2.48
N GLN A 196 4.15 7.66 -2.48
CA GLN A 196 4.76 8.98 -2.30
C GLN A 196 4.42 9.98 -3.42
N ALA A 197 4.27 9.50 -4.67
CA ALA A 197 3.82 10.34 -5.77
C ALA A 197 2.34 10.73 -5.61
N ILE A 198 1.49 9.80 -5.19
CA ILE A 198 0.07 10.05 -4.88
C ILE A 198 -0.08 11.12 -3.79
N LEU A 199 0.71 11.05 -2.73
CA LEU A 199 0.64 12.02 -1.63
C LEU A 199 1.03 13.45 -2.03
N LYS A 200 1.64 13.65 -3.19
CA LYS A 200 2.07 14.99 -3.67
C LYS A 200 1.04 15.72 -4.53
N ILE A 201 0.01 15.01 -5.03
CA ILE A 201 -0.96 15.63 -5.96
C ILE A 201 -2.08 16.41 -5.25
N SER A 202 -2.06 16.51 -3.93
CA SER A 202 -2.99 17.35 -3.14
C SER A 202 -2.34 17.82 -1.85
N GLN A 203 -2.84 18.94 -1.34
CA GLN A 203 -2.54 19.41 0.03
C GLN A 203 -3.55 18.85 1.05
N ASN A 204 -4.64 18.26 0.59
CA ASN A 204 -5.69 17.68 1.45
C ASN A 204 -5.65 16.16 1.36
N ILE A 205 -5.05 15.54 2.37
CA ILE A 205 -4.81 14.09 2.41
C ILE A 205 -5.64 13.47 3.53
N ILE A 206 -6.60 12.65 3.15
CA ILE A 206 -7.48 11.90 4.06
C ILE A 206 -7.00 10.45 4.14
N VAL A 207 -6.64 10.01 5.33
CA VAL A 207 -6.31 8.61 5.61
C VAL A 207 -7.53 7.91 6.20
N ALA A 208 -8.01 6.88 5.50
CA ALA A 208 -9.12 6.02 5.93
C ALA A 208 -8.58 4.76 6.61
N ALA A 209 -8.73 4.65 7.93
CA ALA A 209 -8.13 3.57 8.70
C ALA A 209 -9.04 3.10 9.83
N ASP A 210 -9.34 1.81 9.91
CA ASP A 210 -10.00 1.24 11.08
C ASP A 210 -9.03 1.17 12.28
N HIS A 211 -9.58 0.98 13.49
CA HIS A 211 -8.82 0.95 14.75
C HIS A 211 -7.65 -0.02 14.75
N THR A 212 -7.71 -1.11 13.98
CA THR A 212 -6.64 -2.14 13.95
C THR A 212 -5.33 -1.62 13.33
N LYS A 213 -5.36 -0.46 12.68
CA LYS A 213 -4.19 0.16 12.05
C LYS A 213 -3.38 1.02 13.02
N PHE A 214 -3.98 1.42 14.14
CA PHE A 214 -3.33 2.25 15.15
C PHE A 214 -2.38 1.42 16.02
N GLY A 215 -1.14 1.88 16.19
CA GLY A 215 -0.07 1.17 16.87
C GLY A 215 0.52 0.00 16.06
N HIS A 216 0.03 -0.23 14.84
CA HIS A 216 0.63 -1.20 13.93
C HIS A 216 1.75 -0.55 13.12
N ILE A 217 2.92 -1.20 13.10
CA ILE A 217 4.08 -0.78 12.32
C ILE A 217 4.30 -1.81 11.23
N ALA A 218 4.03 -1.42 9.99
CA ALA A 218 4.33 -2.22 8.82
C ALA A 218 5.81 -2.07 8.38
N ALA A 219 6.24 -2.87 7.43
CA ALA A 219 7.66 -3.02 7.08
C ALA A 219 8.33 -1.73 6.58
N ILE A 220 7.57 -0.77 6.02
CA ILE A 220 8.11 0.37 5.28
C ILE A 220 7.39 1.65 5.69
N ARG A 221 8.14 2.69 6.02
CA ARG A 221 7.61 4.03 6.24
C ARG A 221 7.25 4.68 4.90
N THR A 222 5.97 4.98 4.72
CA THR A 222 5.46 5.67 3.52
C THR A 222 5.61 7.18 3.66
N ALA A 223 5.20 7.74 4.82
CA ALA A 223 5.26 9.17 5.09
C ALA A 223 5.21 9.47 6.60
N PRO A 224 5.61 10.68 7.05
CA PRO A 224 5.29 11.16 8.39
C PRO A 224 3.77 11.20 8.60
N ILE A 225 3.30 11.02 9.83
CA ILE A 225 1.87 11.10 10.16
C ILE A 225 1.27 12.47 9.82
N THR A 226 2.07 13.53 9.96
CA THR A 226 1.70 14.90 9.63
C THR A 226 1.52 15.18 8.13
N THR A 227 1.79 14.21 7.28
CA THR A 227 1.44 14.27 5.86
C THR A 227 -0.08 14.18 5.67
N ALA A 228 -0.78 13.45 6.54
CA ALA A 228 -2.24 13.46 6.55
C ALA A 228 -2.75 14.80 7.11
N THR A 229 -3.71 15.42 6.43
CA THR A 229 -4.47 16.54 6.99
C THR A 229 -5.56 16.02 7.91
N GLN A 230 -6.07 14.82 7.59
CA GLN A 230 -7.16 14.22 8.33
C GLN A 230 -7.04 12.69 8.35
N ILE A 231 -7.37 12.08 9.49
CA ILE A 231 -7.52 10.64 9.64
C ILE A 231 -8.98 10.37 10.03
N VAL A 232 -9.66 9.52 9.27
CA VAL A 232 -11.01 9.07 9.59
C VAL A 232 -10.97 7.64 10.07
N THR A 233 -11.47 7.39 11.27
CA THR A 233 -11.42 6.09 11.96
C THR A 233 -12.72 5.75 12.67
N ASP A 234 -12.82 4.52 13.16
CA ASP A 234 -13.96 4.09 13.96
C ASP A 234 -13.77 4.39 15.48
N HIS A 235 -14.83 4.19 16.24
CA HIS A 235 -14.91 4.51 17.67
C HIS A 235 -14.02 3.64 18.57
N GLN A 236 -13.42 2.56 18.05
CA GLN A 236 -12.56 1.64 18.81
C GLN A 236 -11.09 2.08 18.75
N ALA A 237 -10.75 3.11 17.97
CA ALA A 237 -9.38 3.62 17.88
C ALA A 237 -8.88 4.12 19.25
N PRO A 238 -7.60 3.89 19.61
CA PRO A 238 -7.05 4.25 20.92
C PRO A 238 -7.12 5.76 21.18
N ILE A 239 -7.83 6.16 22.23
CA ILE A 239 -8.10 7.57 22.56
C ILE A 239 -6.79 8.36 22.80
N ASP A 240 -5.83 7.76 23.51
CA ASP A 240 -4.56 8.41 23.82
C ASP A 240 -3.79 8.71 22.50
N MET A 241 -3.74 7.74 21.60
CA MET A 241 -3.09 7.92 20.31
C MET A 241 -3.79 8.95 19.42
N ILE A 242 -5.13 9.01 19.47
CA ILE A 242 -5.91 10.06 18.79
C ILE A 242 -5.54 11.44 19.33
N GLN A 243 -5.40 11.60 20.64
CA GLN A 243 -5.02 12.88 21.25
C GLN A 243 -3.62 13.33 20.83
N GLU A 244 -2.67 12.40 20.82
CA GLU A 244 -1.29 12.67 20.38
C GLU A 244 -1.23 13.05 18.89
N ILE A 245 -2.00 12.36 18.03
CA ILE A 245 -2.10 12.69 16.61
C ILE A 245 -2.68 14.09 16.40
N LYS A 246 -3.72 14.46 17.15
CA LYS A 246 -4.31 15.79 17.13
C LYS A 246 -3.31 16.87 17.61
N ALA A 247 -2.49 16.56 18.60
CA ALA A 247 -1.44 17.46 19.08
C ALA A 247 -0.35 17.72 18.02
N LEU A 248 -0.16 16.80 17.07
CA LEU A 248 0.72 16.98 15.90
C LEU A 248 0.08 17.82 14.78
N GLY A 249 -1.15 18.31 14.96
CA GLY A 249 -1.87 19.14 13.98
C GLY A 249 -2.67 18.34 12.94
N VAL A 250 -2.82 17.03 13.08
CA VAL A 250 -3.63 16.19 12.21
C VAL A 250 -5.05 16.08 12.77
N GLU A 251 -6.06 16.39 11.98
CA GLU A 251 -7.45 16.22 12.39
C GLU A 251 -7.79 14.71 12.46
N VAL A 252 -8.46 14.28 13.54
CA VAL A 252 -8.96 12.91 13.63
C VAL A 252 -10.47 12.93 13.83
N VAL A 253 -11.17 12.35 12.87
CA VAL A 253 -12.63 12.17 12.89
C VAL A 253 -12.95 10.74 13.25
N THR A 254 -13.72 10.58 14.32
CA THR A 254 -14.13 9.26 14.82
C THR A 254 -15.58 9.02 14.44
N THR A 255 -15.86 7.89 13.77
CA THR A 255 -17.25 7.51 13.44
C THR A 255 -17.94 6.93 14.66
N ASN A 256 -19.20 7.29 14.88
CA ASN A 256 -20.01 6.73 15.96
C ASN A 256 -20.79 5.52 15.45
N ARG A 257 -20.97 4.50 16.31
CA ARG A 257 -22.04 3.50 16.09
C ARG A 257 -23.38 4.25 16.12
N GLN A 258 -24.17 4.13 15.07
CA GLN A 258 -25.57 4.48 15.10
C GLN A 258 -26.36 3.43 15.90
#